data_f8f4f23686c6d57e367f67fbea9e9e43
#
_entry.id   f8f4f23686c6d57e367f67fbea9e9e43
#
_cell.length_a   1.000
_cell.length_b   1.000
_cell.length_c   1.000
_cell.angle_alpha   90.00
_cell.angle_beta   90.00
_cell.angle_gamma   90.00
#
_symmetry.space_group_name_H-M   'P 1'
#
loop_
_entity.id
_entity.type
_entity.pdbx_description
1 polymer ?
#
loop_
_entity_poly.entity_id
_entity_poly.type
_entity_poly.pdbx_seq_one_letter_code
_entity_poly.pdbx_strand_id
1 'polypeptide(L)'
;MTRLQLDKLLAGLLSACLLLLCSFAAQAFPTNMCAADRFTKNLGCTANDVSVSNISAGATTPPSCVGGQSITLDLDVTVNVGGPARWDIGIFFSNDGKDGQILAANGGAASCSVYILPITPAPFSNLDGDGCGDIQGPPSTGVLHVTNATVMCTASGTTTGNLSIPFVVTWDNQASPAGLTCNSNADPVPNTVSKCNGSPTGQTIAVTVLPAITKSDGVTTILAGASTKYNVVITNNTGITLTNAVFKDPAVANLTATSVSCTAAGGATCPTLTGIAATDIAAMQVTGIIIPSFPNGGSVTFAVTGTVSNTATTGTVITNTASVTLNGQSNSASDSDTVQGLPSLTFLKTVSPTSDPYNGTSNPKNIPGAEILYNLRVTNSGSGIVDSNKLIITDPIPANTELYVGDLGAVGSGPIVFMQGTPTSNLTFTYTSLGSTTDDVDFSNNGGATWTYVPTAPYDSNVNLIRLNPKGSMAGSTALNPNPYFELRFRVRIK
;
A
#
# COMPACT_ATOMS: atom_id res chain seq x y z
N MET A 1 -74.78 -22.39 -11.82
CA MET A 1 -74.01 -22.68 -10.57
C MET A 1 -75.02 -22.88 -9.44
N THR A 2 -75.07 -24.08 -8.88
CA THR A 2 -76.02 -24.44 -7.84
C THR A 2 -75.47 -23.83 -6.47
N ARG A 3 -76.42 -23.47 -5.60
CA ARG A 3 -76.15 -22.93 -4.27
C ARG A 3 -75.04 -23.70 -3.49
N LEU A 4 -75.01 -25.01 -3.71
CA LEU A 4 -73.99 -25.91 -3.10
C LEU A 4 -72.56 -25.68 -3.58
N GLN A 5 -72.32 -25.11 -4.79
CA GLN A 5 -71.00 -24.77 -5.31
C GLN A 5 -70.51 -23.41 -4.78
N LEU A 6 -71.44 -22.50 -4.51
CA LEU A 6 -71.11 -21.20 -3.94
C LEU A 6 -70.70 -21.31 -2.46
N ASP A 7 -71.34 -22.17 -1.68
CA ASP A 7 -71.00 -22.42 -0.27
C ASP A 7 -69.68 -23.14 -0.11
N LYS A 8 -69.30 -24.03 -1.02
CA LYS A 8 -67.95 -24.65 -1.05
C LYS A 8 -66.86 -23.66 -1.47
N LEU A 9 -67.15 -22.71 -2.36
CA LEU A 9 -66.21 -21.65 -2.74
C LEU A 9 -65.99 -20.64 -1.61
N LEU A 10 -67.09 -20.26 -0.90
CA LEU A 10 -66.99 -19.36 0.27
C LEU A 10 -66.27 -20.01 1.44
N ALA A 11 -66.55 -21.31 1.72
CA ALA A 11 -65.84 -22.03 2.77
C ALA A 11 -64.34 -22.22 2.45
N GLY A 12 -63.97 -22.43 1.18
CA GLY A 12 -62.56 -22.47 0.72
C GLY A 12 -61.85 -21.13 0.83
N LEU A 13 -62.55 -20.03 0.50
CA LEU A 13 -61.98 -18.67 0.65
C LEU A 13 -61.85 -18.25 2.10
N LEU A 14 -62.79 -18.58 3.00
CA LEU A 14 -62.65 -18.33 4.44
C LEU A 14 -61.53 -19.15 5.07
N SER A 15 -61.35 -20.42 4.67
CA SER A 15 -60.26 -21.26 5.18
C SER A 15 -58.91 -20.79 4.68
N ALA A 16 -58.80 -20.30 3.44
CA ALA A 16 -57.57 -19.70 2.91
C ALA A 16 -57.24 -18.34 3.56
N CYS A 17 -58.26 -17.52 3.88
CA CYS A 17 -58.05 -16.27 4.62
C CYS A 17 -57.68 -16.50 6.11
N LEU A 18 -58.17 -17.56 6.75
CA LEU A 18 -57.80 -17.91 8.13
C LEU A 18 -56.40 -18.51 8.22
N LEU A 19 -55.91 -19.15 7.15
CA LEU A 19 -54.52 -19.66 7.07
C LEU A 19 -53.51 -18.57 6.69
N LEU A 20 -53.94 -17.43 6.12
CA LEU A 20 -53.11 -16.29 5.82
C LEU A 20 -52.96 -15.29 7.00
N LEU A 21 -53.72 -15.47 8.08
CA LEU A 21 -53.73 -14.59 9.24
C LEU A 21 -52.93 -15.11 10.44
N CYS A 22 -52.24 -16.25 10.33
CA CYS A 22 -51.44 -16.82 11.43
C CYS A 22 -50.00 -17.20 11.05
N SER A 23 -49.41 -16.50 10.13
CA SER A 23 -47.93 -16.50 10.04
C SER A 23 -47.40 -15.10 10.34
N PHE A 24 -47.55 -14.66 11.58
CA PHE A 24 -46.51 -13.79 12.13
C PHE A 24 -45.26 -14.65 12.23
N ALA A 25 -44.52 -14.78 11.15
CA ALA A 25 -43.13 -15.13 11.23
C ALA A 25 -42.53 -14.14 12.20
N ALA A 26 -42.05 -14.59 13.35
CA ALA A 26 -41.18 -13.81 14.18
C ALA A 26 -40.09 -13.30 13.25
N GLN A 27 -40.13 -12.02 12.89
CA GLN A 27 -39.04 -11.42 12.12
C GLN A 27 -37.86 -11.46 13.06
N ALA A 28 -36.93 -12.37 12.80
CA ALA A 28 -35.63 -12.33 13.44
C ALA A 28 -35.04 -10.94 13.20
N PHE A 29 -34.83 -10.19 14.24
CA PHE A 29 -34.19 -8.89 14.13
C PHE A 29 -32.76 -9.07 13.58
N PRO A 30 -32.23 -8.11 12.79
CA PRO A 30 -30.83 -8.15 12.40
C PRO A 30 -29.92 -8.33 13.61
N THR A 31 -28.94 -9.21 13.52
CA THR A 31 -28.00 -9.55 14.60
C THR A 31 -27.15 -8.40 15.08
N ASN A 32 -27.20 -7.25 14.37
CA ASN A 32 -26.41 -6.04 14.60
C ASN A 32 -27.25 -4.81 14.96
N MET A 33 -28.51 -4.98 15.35
CA MET A 33 -29.40 -3.88 15.69
C MET A 33 -29.07 -3.32 17.08
N CYS A 34 -28.93 -2.00 17.20
CA CYS A 34 -28.70 -1.35 18.50
C CYS A 34 -29.99 -1.32 19.36
N ALA A 35 -29.83 -1.13 20.66
CA ALA A 35 -30.93 -1.18 21.60
C ALA A 35 -32.06 -0.21 21.26
N ALA A 36 -31.76 1.05 20.91
CA ALA A 36 -32.77 2.04 20.55
C ALA A 36 -33.58 1.63 19.33
N ASP A 37 -32.95 1.13 18.27
CA ASP A 37 -33.63 0.70 17.05
C ASP A 37 -34.44 -0.58 17.27
N ARG A 38 -33.92 -1.51 18.07
CA ARG A 38 -34.67 -2.72 18.47
C ARG A 38 -35.96 -2.36 19.17
N PHE A 39 -35.94 -1.37 20.05
CA PHE A 39 -37.13 -0.94 20.80
C PHE A 39 -37.88 0.23 20.13
N THR A 40 -37.47 0.64 18.93
CA THR A 40 -38.11 1.66 18.09
C THR A 40 -38.31 3.03 18.77
N LYS A 41 -37.44 3.39 19.73
CA LYS A 41 -37.48 4.64 20.48
C LYS A 41 -36.12 5.01 21.03
N ASN A 42 -35.88 6.32 21.26
CA ASN A 42 -34.76 6.75 22.08
C ASN A 42 -34.95 6.26 23.51
N LEU A 43 -33.87 5.77 24.10
CA LEU A 43 -33.85 5.20 25.43
C LEU A 43 -33.29 6.20 26.45
N GLY A 44 -33.77 6.15 27.69
CA GLY A 44 -33.20 6.90 28.83
C GLY A 44 -32.62 5.90 29.81
N CYS A 45 -31.43 5.37 29.52
CA CYS A 45 -30.82 4.27 30.27
C CYS A 45 -30.13 4.75 31.55
N THR A 46 -30.92 4.93 32.61
CA THR A 46 -30.43 5.44 33.91
C THR A 46 -30.69 4.47 35.06
N ALA A 47 -31.28 3.29 34.83
CA ALA A 47 -31.53 2.30 35.87
C ALA A 47 -30.23 1.63 36.30
N ASN A 48 -30.10 1.31 37.58
CA ASN A 48 -28.87 0.76 38.16
C ASN A 48 -29.06 -0.66 38.74
N ASP A 49 -30.15 -1.33 38.43
CA ASP A 49 -30.39 -2.72 38.91
C ASP A 49 -29.40 -3.69 38.24
N VAL A 50 -29.06 -3.46 36.95
CA VAL A 50 -27.96 -4.09 36.25
C VAL A 50 -27.00 -2.99 35.78
N SER A 51 -25.71 -3.19 35.95
CA SER A 51 -24.67 -2.26 35.52
C SER A 51 -23.45 -3.01 35.04
N VAL A 52 -22.74 -2.38 34.06
CA VAL A 52 -21.40 -2.80 33.65
C VAL A 52 -20.40 -1.95 34.43
N SER A 53 -19.69 -2.56 35.37
CA SER A 53 -18.75 -1.87 36.25
C SER A 53 -17.32 -1.78 35.65
N ASN A 54 -16.97 -2.72 34.81
CA ASN A 54 -15.66 -2.73 34.14
C ASN A 54 -15.75 -3.41 32.76
N ILE A 55 -15.01 -2.87 31.80
CA ILE A 55 -14.70 -3.52 30.56
C ILE A 55 -13.17 -3.55 30.44
N SER A 56 -12.58 -4.70 30.20
CA SER A 56 -11.15 -4.87 30.02
C SER A 56 -10.85 -5.62 28.72
N ALA A 57 -9.66 -5.41 28.20
CA ALA A 57 -9.18 -6.10 27.01
C ALA A 57 -9.01 -7.59 27.31
N GLY A 58 -9.57 -8.47 26.48
CA GLY A 58 -9.31 -9.90 26.50
C GLY A 58 -7.91 -10.22 25.98
N ALA A 59 -7.49 -11.47 26.14
CA ALA A 59 -6.10 -11.90 25.88
C ALA A 59 -5.64 -11.71 24.42
N THR A 60 -6.55 -11.71 23.45
CA THR A 60 -6.25 -11.57 22.03
C THR A 60 -6.42 -10.14 21.50
N THR A 61 -6.86 -9.22 22.36
CA THR A 61 -7.05 -7.80 21.97
C THR A 61 -5.71 -7.14 21.65
N PRO A 62 -5.56 -6.49 20.48
CA PRO A 62 -4.33 -5.79 20.12
C PRO A 62 -4.09 -4.58 21.04
N PRO A 63 -2.82 -4.19 21.29
CA PRO A 63 -2.49 -3.10 22.22
C PRO A 63 -2.84 -1.71 21.67
N SER A 64 -3.13 -1.60 20.37
CA SER A 64 -3.47 -0.34 19.71
C SER A 64 -4.38 -0.55 18.52
N CYS A 65 -5.03 0.54 18.08
CA CYS A 65 -5.82 0.60 16.87
C CYS A 65 -5.69 1.98 16.20
N VAL A 66 -6.05 2.07 14.93
CA VAL A 66 -5.98 3.34 14.17
C VAL A 66 -7.31 4.09 14.28
N GLY A 67 -7.26 5.32 14.71
CA GLY A 67 -8.42 6.18 14.91
C GLY A 67 -9.31 6.30 13.66
N GLY A 68 -10.62 6.16 13.85
CA GLY A 68 -11.61 6.19 12.79
C GLY A 68 -11.75 4.89 11.99
N GLN A 69 -11.02 3.81 12.36
CA GLN A 69 -11.16 2.49 11.78
C GLN A 69 -11.94 1.56 12.72
N SER A 70 -12.64 0.57 12.18
CA SER A 70 -13.24 -0.49 12.98
C SER A 70 -12.17 -1.49 13.42
N ILE A 71 -12.30 -1.96 14.65
CA ILE A 71 -11.45 -3.02 15.23
C ILE A 71 -12.30 -4.11 15.82
N THR A 72 -11.84 -5.36 15.73
CA THR A 72 -12.46 -6.51 16.40
C THR A 72 -11.65 -6.86 17.64
N LEU A 73 -12.35 -7.00 18.77
CA LEU A 73 -11.76 -7.18 20.10
C LEU A 73 -12.39 -8.36 20.82
N ASP A 74 -11.60 -8.98 21.69
CA ASP A 74 -12.13 -9.80 22.77
C ASP A 74 -12.15 -8.97 24.05
N LEU A 75 -13.25 -9.05 24.81
CA LEU A 75 -13.49 -8.23 25.99
C LEU A 75 -13.92 -9.07 27.16
N ASP A 76 -13.48 -8.69 28.34
CA ASP A 76 -14.00 -9.16 29.60
C ASP A 76 -14.89 -8.08 30.24
N VAL A 77 -16.19 -8.36 30.33
CA VAL A 77 -17.21 -7.42 30.78
C VAL A 77 -17.74 -7.84 32.15
N THR A 78 -17.50 -7.02 33.15
CA THR A 78 -18.00 -7.27 34.52
C THR A 78 -19.41 -6.71 34.65
N VAL A 79 -20.38 -7.61 34.82
CA VAL A 79 -21.81 -7.30 34.99
C VAL A 79 -22.19 -7.47 36.46
N ASN A 80 -22.82 -6.46 37.03
CA ASN A 80 -23.32 -6.48 38.41
C ASN A 80 -24.84 -6.36 38.41
N VAL A 81 -25.46 -7.18 39.26
CA VAL A 81 -26.89 -7.06 39.61
C VAL A 81 -26.99 -6.66 41.09
N GLY A 82 -27.54 -5.46 41.35
CA GLY A 82 -27.57 -4.84 42.68
C GLY A 82 -28.77 -5.19 43.54
N GLY A 83 -29.69 -6.04 43.10
CA GLY A 83 -30.95 -6.31 43.76
C GLY A 83 -31.51 -7.74 43.54
N PRO A 84 -32.84 -7.88 43.42
CA PRO A 84 -33.49 -9.14 43.04
C PRO A 84 -32.99 -9.66 41.70
N ALA A 85 -33.37 -10.89 41.35
CA ALA A 85 -33.07 -11.49 40.05
C ALA A 85 -33.46 -10.56 38.90
N ARG A 86 -32.67 -10.60 37.82
CA ARG A 86 -32.91 -9.92 36.54
C ARG A 86 -32.79 -10.92 35.44
N TRP A 87 -33.71 -10.80 34.48
CA TRP A 87 -33.93 -11.74 33.37
C TRP A 87 -33.51 -11.14 32.05
N ASP A 88 -33.14 -11.96 31.08
CA ASP A 88 -32.93 -11.62 29.69
C ASP A 88 -31.92 -10.47 29.49
N ILE A 89 -30.74 -10.59 30.09
CA ILE A 89 -29.76 -9.53 30.08
C ILE A 89 -29.01 -9.56 28.76
N GLY A 90 -29.15 -8.47 27.97
CA GLY A 90 -28.45 -8.23 26.73
C GLY A 90 -27.51 -7.02 26.78
N ILE A 91 -26.34 -7.12 26.17
CA ILE A 91 -25.33 -6.04 26.06
C ILE A 91 -25.11 -5.69 24.61
N PHE A 92 -25.15 -4.39 24.31
CA PHE A 92 -25.01 -3.82 22.97
C PHE A 92 -23.79 -2.91 22.96
N PHE A 93 -22.76 -3.25 22.19
CA PHE A 93 -21.60 -2.40 21.96
C PHE A 93 -21.76 -1.67 20.64
N SER A 94 -21.62 -0.36 20.62
CA SER A 94 -21.69 0.44 19.41
C SER A 94 -20.52 0.14 18.46
N ASN A 95 -20.83 -0.20 17.21
CA ASN A 95 -19.82 -0.50 16.18
C ASN A 95 -19.24 0.75 15.52
N ASP A 96 -19.93 1.90 15.61
CA ASP A 96 -19.55 3.18 14.98
C ASP A 96 -19.16 4.28 15.98
N GLY A 97 -19.05 3.91 17.28
CA GLY A 97 -18.66 4.83 18.35
C GLY A 97 -19.72 5.82 18.78
N LYS A 98 -20.96 5.73 18.24
CA LYS A 98 -22.09 6.58 18.60
C LYS A 98 -22.92 5.97 19.71
N ASP A 99 -23.87 6.75 20.23
CA ASP A 99 -24.73 6.34 21.32
C ASP A 99 -25.81 5.32 20.86
N GLY A 100 -25.76 4.10 21.36
CA GLY A 100 -26.74 3.06 21.09
C GLY A 100 -28.10 3.24 21.79
N GLN A 101 -28.24 4.28 22.66
CA GLN A 101 -29.50 4.69 23.29
C GLN A 101 -30.35 5.59 22.35
N ILE A 102 -29.75 6.12 21.31
CA ILE A 102 -30.40 7.01 20.33
C ILE A 102 -30.69 6.22 19.07
N LEU A 103 -31.88 6.42 18.48
CA LEU A 103 -32.21 5.83 17.18
C LEU A 103 -31.19 6.24 16.10
N ALA A 104 -30.82 5.33 15.24
CA ALA A 104 -29.92 5.61 14.12
C ALA A 104 -30.47 6.75 13.24
N ALA A 105 -31.80 6.81 13.01
CA ALA A 105 -32.47 7.89 12.31
C ALA A 105 -32.31 9.27 12.99
N ASN A 106 -32.01 9.32 14.27
CA ASN A 106 -31.80 10.52 15.07
C ASN A 106 -30.31 10.81 15.33
N GLY A 107 -29.41 10.13 14.62
CA GLY A 107 -27.96 10.30 14.74
C GLY A 107 -27.29 9.40 15.77
N GLY A 108 -27.99 8.43 16.33
CA GLY A 108 -27.43 7.37 17.19
C GLY A 108 -26.61 6.34 16.42
N ALA A 109 -26.23 5.26 17.12
CA ALA A 109 -25.43 4.18 16.53
C ALA A 109 -26.21 3.43 15.44
N ALA A 110 -25.59 3.27 14.28
CA ALA A 110 -26.19 2.61 13.13
C ALA A 110 -26.14 1.07 13.21
N SER A 111 -25.20 0.52 13.99
CA SER A 111 -25.06 -0.91 14.24
C SER A 111 -24.37 -1.18 15.58
N CYS A 112 -24.66 -2.32 16.16
CA CYS A 112 -24.08 -2.78 17.43
C CYS A 112 -23.66 -4.25 17.36
N SER A 113 -22.60 -4.59 18.08
CA SER A 113 -22.28 -5.98 18.44
C SER A 113 -23.10 -6.34 19.67
N VAL A 114 -23.93 -7.37 19.55
CA VAL A 114 -24.94 -7.73 20.57
C VAL A 114 -24.58 -9.07 21.21
N TYR A 115 -24.62 -9.12 22.53
CA TYR A 115 -24.32 -10.30 23.32
C TYR A 115 -25.38 -10.52 24.40
N ILE A 116 -25.80 -11.77 24.58
CA ILE A 116 -26.61 -12.22 25.71
C ILE A 116 -25.69 -12.80 26.77
N LEU A 117 -26.09 -12.74 28.03
CA LEU A 117 -25.36 -13.45 29.07
C LEU A 117 -25.46 -14.96 28.83
N PRO A 118 -24.41 -15.73 29.21
CA PRO A 118 -24.48 -17.18 29.17
C PRO A 118 -25.37 -17.71 30.32
N ILE A 119 -25.85 -18.93 30.17
CA ILE A 119 -26.65 -19.60 31.25
C ILE A 119 -25.77 -20.35 32.26
N THR A 120 -24.47 -20.37 32.04
CA THR A 120 -23.42 -20.96 32.90
C THR A 120 -22.07 -20.29 32.62
N PRO A 121 -21.08 -20.29 33.54
CA PRO A 121 -21.16 -20.72 34.96
C PRO A 121 -21.87 -19.68 35.85
N ALA A 122 -22.14 -20.05 37.08
CA ALA A 122 -22.64 -19.10 38.08
C ALA A 122 -21.73 -17.84 38.14
N PRO A 123 -22.32 -16.62 38.34
CA PRO A 123 -23.71 -16.34 38.76
C PRO A 123 -24.73 -16.33 37.59
N PHE A 124 -24.31 -16.60 36.37
CA PHE A 124 -25.21 -16.70 35.24
C PHE A 124 -26.07 -17.98 35.34
N SER A 125 -27.32 -17.87 34.96
CA SER A 125 -28.30 -18.94 35.04
C SER A 125 -29.38 -18.73 33.96
N ASN A 126 -30.29 -19.70 33.86
CA ASN A 126 -31.53 -19.59 33.10
C ASN A 126 -32.66 -19.81 34.10
N LEU A 127 -33.24 -18.73 34.63
CA LEU A 127 -34.21 -18.78 35.74
C LEU A 127 -35.64 -19.06 35.27
N ASP A 128 -35.96 -18.76 34.02
CA ASP A 128 -37.31 -18.92 33.45
C ASP A 128 -37.40 -19.96 32.33
N GLY A 129 -36.24 -20.49 31.86
CA GLY A 129 -36.19 -21.62 30.96
C GLY A 129 -36.24 -21.27 29.47
N ASP A 130 -36.04 -20.01 29.12
CA ASP A 130 -36.12 -19.52 27.74
C ASP A 130 -34.81 -19.58 26.94
N GLY A 131 -33.66 -19.75 27.61
CA GLY A 131 -32.32 -19.81 27.02
C GLY A 131 -31.51 -18.51 27.04
N CYS A 132 -32.13 -17.37 27.41
CA CYS A 132 -31.41 -16.14 27.74
C CYS A 132 -30.71 -16.25 29.07
N GLY A 133 -29.58 -15.54 29.23
CA GLY A 133 -28.86 -15.53 30.51
C GLY A 133 -29.42 -14.52 31.47
N ASP A 134 -29.65 -15.03 32.67
CA ASP A 134 -30.16 -14.30 33.84
C ASP A 134 -29.11 -14.23 34.94
N ILE A 135 -29.31 -13.33 35.89
CA ILE A 135 -28.54 -13.28 37.12
C ILE A 135 -29.49 -13.30 38.32
N GLN A 136 -29.33 -14.30 39.19
CA GLN A 136 -30.09 -14.42 40.41
C GLN A 136 -29.59 -13.44 41.52
N GLY A 137 -30.52 -12.72 42.19
CA GLY A 137 -30.19 -11.98 43.40
C GLY A 137 -30.00 -12.89 44.62
N PRO A 138 -29.49 -12.40 45.74
CA PRO A 138 -29.01 -11.08 46.15
C PRO A 138 -27.78 -10.64 45.36
N PRO A 139 -27.23 -9.41 45.60
CA PRO A 139 -26.22 -8.80 44.72
C PRO A 139 -25.17 -9.79 44.20
N SER A 140 -25.07 -9.89 42.92
CA SER A 140 -24.20 -10.84 42.22
C SER A 140 -23.38 -10.14 41.14
N THR A 141 -22.16 -10.64 40.93
CA THR A 141 -21.22 -10.14 39.93
C THR A 141 -20.72 -11.30 39.06
N GLY A 142 -20.77 -11.14 37.76
CA GLY A 142 -20.23 -12.10 36.81
C GLY A 142 -19.36 -11.42 35.73
N VAL A 143 -18.47 -12.20 35.11
CA VAL A 143 -17.66 -11.74 33.99
C VAL A 143 -18.16 -12.43 32.71
N LEU A 144 -18.64 -11.64 31.77
CA LEU A 144 -18.96 -12.09 30.41
C LEU A 144 -17.70 -12.00 29.55
N HIS A 145 -17.27 -13.14 29.02
CA HIS A 145 -16.23 -13.19 28.00
C HIS A 145 -16.85 -12.98 26.63
N VAL A 146 -16.60 -11.80 26.03
CA VAL A 146 -17.07 -11.42 24.71
C VAL A 146 -15.98 -11.70 23.72
N THR A 147 -16.28 -12.40 22.63
CA THR A 147 -15.35 -12.64 21.53
C THR A 147 -15.81 -11.93 20.28
N ASN A 148 -14.85 -11.39 19.50
CA ASN A 148 -15.10 -10.74 18.23
C ASN A 148 -16.07 -9.54 18.28
N ALA A 149 -16.05 -8.73 19.34
CA ALA A 149 -16.79 -7.47 19.37
C ALA A 149 -16.18 -6.48 18.38
N THR A 150 -16.98 -6.01 17.44
CA THR A 150 -16.57 -4.96 16.51
C THR A 150 -16.92 -3.61 17.10
N VAL A 151 -15.92 -2.72 17.21
CA VAL A 151 -16.09 -1.35 17.72
C VAL A 151 -15.32 -0.36 16.87
N MET A 152 -15.73 0.91 16.90
CA MET A 152 -14.98 2.01 16.28
C MET A 152 -13.76 2.35 17.16
N CYS A 153 -12.60 2.44 16.54
CA CYS A 153 -11.38 2.89 17.22
C CYS A 153 -11.46 4.41 17.47
N THR A 154 -11.97 4.80 18.62
CA THR A 154 -12.09 6.21 19.04
C THR A 154 -11.82 6.34 20.54
N ALA A 155 -11.16 7.43 20.92
CA ALA A 155 -10.99 7.83 22.31
C ALA A 155 -12.05 8.88 22.65
N SER A 156 -12.54 8.89 23.88
CA SER A 156 -13.46 9.92 24.35
C SER A 156 -13.08 10.45 25.73
N GLY A 157 -13.30 11.74 25.95
CA GLY A 157 -13.33 12.38 27.27
C GLY A 157 -12.02 12.44 28.05
N THR A 158 -10.90 11.88 27.55
CA THR A 158 -9.60 11.84 28.26
C THR A 158 -8.45 12.26 27.37
N THR A 159 -7.38 12.77 27.96
CA THR A 159 -6.12 13.07 27.28
C THR A 159 -5.23 11.83 27.04
N THR A 160 -5.68 10.65 27.47
CA THR A 160 -4.86 9.44 27.47
C THR A 160 -4.79 8.72 26.14
N GLY A 161 -5.72 8.99 25.20
CA GLY A 161 -5.75 8.33 23.89
C GLY A 161 -6.14 6.85 23.94
N ASN A 162 -6.79 6.40 25.02
CA ASN A 162 -7.27 5.02 25.16
C ASN A 162 -8.63 4.84 24.48
N LEU A 163 -8.86 3.64 23.93
CA LEU A 163 -10.10 3.25 23.27
C LEU A 163 -11.29 3.36 24.22
N SER A 164 -12.36 3.99 23.77
CA SER A 164 -13.62 4.11 24.46
C SER A 164 -14.69 3.25 23.79
N ILE A 165 -15.42 2.47 24.58
CA ILE A 165 -16.45 1.55 24.10
C ILE A 165 -17.81 1.97 24.63
N PRO A 166 -18.64 2.69 23.82
CA PRO A 166 -20.03 2.96 24.15
C PRO A 166 -20.85 1.68 24.22
N PHE A 167 -21.70 1.57 25.24
CA PHE A 167 -22.53 0.38 25.41
C PHE A 167 -23.89 0.70 26.00
N VAL A 168 -24.83 -0.23 25.81
CA VAL A 168 -26.12 -0.29 26.49
C VAL A 168 -26.30 -1.72 27.02
N VAL A 169 -26.73 -1.86 28.29
CA VAL A 169 -27.21 -3.11 28.83
C VAL A 169 -28.71 -2.99 29.11
N THR A 170 -29.47 -4.02 28.70
CA THR A 170 -30.92 -4.09 28.85
C THR A 170 -31.30 -5.35 29.63
N TRP A 171 -32.43 -5.35 30.35
CA TRP A 171 -32.92 -6.49 31.10
C TRP A 171 -34.41 -6.41 31.39
N ASP A 172 -35.02 -7.53 31.75
CA ASP A 172 -36.38 -7.60 32.26
C ASP A 172 -36.41 -7.71 33.78
N ASN A 173 -37.49 -7.19 34.37
CA ASN A 173 -37.74 -7.26 35.82
C ASN A 173 -38.59 -8.47 36.25
N GLN A 174 -39.05 -9.24 35.30
CA GLN A 174 -39.91 -10.42 35.46
C GLN A 174 -39.48 -11.49 34.50
N ALA A 175 -39.70 -12.74 34.88
CA ALA A 175 -39.51 -13.89 33.96
C ALA A 175 -40.30 -13.73 32.68
N SER A 176 -39.70 -14.14 31.58
CA SER A 176 -40.34 -14.13 30.26
C SER A 176 -41.59 -15.01 30.25
N PRO A 177 -42.65 -14.62 29.50
CA PRO A 177 -43.80 -15.50 29.28
C PRO A 177 -43.37 -16.81 28.62
N ALA A 178 -44.01 -17.91 29.06
CA ALA A 178 -43.72 -19.23 28.52
C ALA A 178 -43.86 -19.27 26.99
N GLY A 179 -42.83 -19.76 26.31
CA GLY A 179 -42.77 -19.88 24.85
C GLY A 179 -41.96 -18.81 24.12
N LEU A 180 -41.36 -17.85 24.84
CA LEU A 180 -40.32 -16.98 24.32
C LEU A 180 -38.97 -17.67 24.48
N THR A 181 -38.14 -17.65 23.45
CA THR A 181 -36.84 -18.29 23.45
C THR A 181 -35.80 -17.32 22.96
N CYS A 182 -34.73 -17.18 23.75
CA CYS A 182 -33.55 -16.41 23.42
C CYS A 182 -32.49 -17.37 22.85
N ASN A 183 -32.58 -17.64 21.56
CA ASN A 183 -31.74 -18.68 20.96
C ASN A 183 -30.42 -18.18 20.38
N SER A 184 -30.23 -16.87 20.32
CA SER A 184 -29.03 -16.26 19.73
C SER A 184 -28.93 -14.79 20.08
N ASN A 185 -27.78 -14.18 19.78
CA ASN A 185 -27.57 -12.72 19.84
C ASN A 185 -28.54 -11.92 18.93
N ALA A 186 -29.31 -12.61 18.06
CA ALA A 186 -30.37 -11.98 17.27
C ALA A 186 -31.64 -11.70 18.09
N ASP A 187 -31.83 -12.41 19.21
CA ASP A 187 -32.98 -12.27 20.13
C ASP A 187 -32.48 -11.99 21.55
N PRO A 188 -31.75 -10.92 21.80
CA PRO A 188 -31.09 -10.72 23.08
C PRO A 188 -32.02 -10.37 24.22
N VAL A 189 -33.23 -9.83 23.93
CA VAL A 189 -34.26 -9.49 24.89
C VAL A 189 -35.62 -9.75 24.26
N PRO A 190 -36.41 -10.69 24.73
CA PRO A 190 -37.52 -11.22 23.98
C PRO A 190 -38.59 -10.20 23.60
N ASN A 191 -39.03 -9.29 24.47
CA ASN A 191 -40.21 -8.54 24.11
C ASN A 191 -40.29 -7.09 24.59
N THR A 192 -39.86 -6.81 25.78
CA THR A 192 -40.04 -5.47 26.36
C THR A 192 -38.82 -5.08 27.14
N VAL A 193 -38.26 -3.93 26.80
CA VAL A 193 -37.29 -3.30 27.70
C VAL A 193 -38.03 -2.88 28.93
N SER A 194 -37.86 -3.60 29.99
CA SER A 194 -38.29 -3.14 31.31
C SER A 194 -37.40 -2.00 31.73
N LYS A 195 -36.09 -2.16 31.60
CA LYS A 195 -35.08 -1.17 32.01
C LYS A 195 -33.80 -1.30 31.20
N CYS A 196 -33.00 -0.22 31.26
CA CYS A 196 -31.65 -0.23 30.71
C CYS A 196 -30.68 0.67 31.50
N ASN A 197 -29.38 0.35 31.38
CA ASN A 197 -28.25 1.16 31.81
C ASN A 197 -27.29 1.33 30.60
N GLY A 198 -26.48 2.35 30.59
CA GLY A 198 -25.53 2.51 29.51
C GLY A 198 -24.55 3.65 29.71
N SER A 199 -23.51 3.65 28.90
CA SER A 199 -22.54 4.72 28.82
C SER A 199 -22.41 5.20 27.36
N PRO A 200 -22.96 6.35 27.01
CA PRO A 200 -22.87 6.90 25.66
C PRO A 200 -21.44 7.33 25.29
N THR A 201 -20.64 7.71 26.28
CA THR A 201 -19.21 8.03 26.11
C THR A 201 -18.31 6.82 26.24
N GLY A 202 -18.88 5.67 26.63
CA GLY A 202 -18.18 4.41 26.80
C GLY A 202 -17.34 4.29 28.05
N GLN A 203 -16.84 3.09 28.28
CA GLN A 203 -15.74 2.81 29.20
C GLN A 203 -14.43 2.74 28.43
N THR A 204 -13.33 3.20 29.04
CA THR A 204 -12.01 3.18 28.43
C THR A 204 -11.29 1.88 28.75
N ILE A 205 -10.66 1.28 27.73
CA ILE A 205 -9.80 0.11 27.88
C ILE A 205 -8.36 0.45 27.46
N ALA A 206 -7.40 -0.37 27.90
CA ALA A 206 -5.96 -0.16 27.66
C ALA A 206 -5.55 -0.53 26.21
N VAL A 207 -6.23 0.04 25.22
CA VAL A 207 -5.91 -0.03 23.78
C VAL A 207 -5.65 1.38 23.31
N THR A 208 -4.45 1.66 22.84
CA THR A 208 -4.07 3.00 22.38
C THR A 208 -4.68 3.31 21.01
N VAL A 209 -5.41 4.43 20.91
CA VAL A 209 -5.95 4.93 19.65
C VAL A 209 -4.90 5.80 18.97
N LEU A 210 -4.39 5.35 17.82
CA LEU A 210 -3.29 5.99 17.09
C LEU A 210 -3.79 6.87 15.95
N PRO A 211 -3.09 7.96 15.61
CA PRO A 211 -3.34 8.71 14.36
C PRO A 211 -3.14 7.82 13.13
N ALA A 212 -3.85 8.13 12.06
CA ALA A 212 -3.59 7.56 10.74
C ALA A 212 -2.33 8.17 10.13
N ILE A 213 -1.57 7.38 9.37
CA ILE A 213 -0.38 7.84 8.65
C ILE A 213 -0.38 7.27 7.24
N THR A 214 0.02 8.08 6.26
CA THR A 214 0.29 7.66 4.88
C THR A 214 1.63 8.24 4.43
N LYS A 215 2.31 7.58 3.49
CA LYS A 215 3.58 8.03 2.92
C LYS A 215 3.62 7.71 1.45
N SER A 216 4.02 8.67 0.61
CA SER A 216 4.27 8.45 -0.81
C SER A 216 5.09 9.61 -1.40
N ASP A 217 5.91 9.32 -2.40
CA ASP A 217 6.53 10.30 -3.30
C ASP A 217 5.84 10.35 -4.68
N GLY A 218 4.87 9.46 -4.93
CA GLY A 218 4.04 9.41 -6.13
C GLY A 218 4.68 8.66 -7.30
N VAL A 219 5.83 8.00 -7.11
CA VAL A 219 6.48 7.15 -8.11
C VAL A 219 6.71 5.73 -7.56
N THR A 220 7.09 4.80 -8.42
CA THR A 220 7.46 3.42 -8.04
C THR A 220 8.86 3.06 -8.54
N THR A 221 9.49 3.99 -9.27
CA THR A 221 10.86 3.84 -9.81
C THR A 221 11.59 5.16 -9.71
N ILE A 222 12.90 5.11 -9.41
CA ILE A 222 13.74 6.29 -9.27
C ILE A 222 15.13 6.03 -9.85
N LEU A 223 15.73 7.05 -10.45
CA LEU A 223 17.11 6.95 -10.96
C LEU A 223 18.13 7.02 -9.84
N ALA A 224 19.21 6.27 -9.94
CA ALA A 224 20.37 6.43 -9.09
C ALA A 224 20.88 7.88 -9.16
N GLY A 225 21.18 8.49 -8.00
CA GLY A 225 21.57 9.89 -7.88
C GLY A 225 20.43 10.91 -7.97
N ALA A 226 19.19 10.50 -8.27
CA ALA A 226 18.07 11.43 -8.32
C ALA A 226 17.59 11.83 -6.91
N SER A 227 16.92 12.98 -6.85
CA SER A 227 16.23 13.45 -5.65
C SER A 227 14.76 13.06 -5.69
N THR A 228 14.22 12.65 -4.54
CA THR A 228 12.78 12.43 -4.35
C THR A 228 12.26 13.20 -3.13
N LYS A 229 10.93 13.36 -3.06
CA LYS A 229 10.25 14.06 -1.98
C LYS A 229 9.06 13.25 -1.51
N TYR A 230 9.20 12.58 -0.37
CA TYR A 230 8.09 11.90 0.28
C TYR A 230 7.17 12.90 1.00
N ASN A 231 5.87 12.76 0.79
CA ASN A 231 4.85 13.40 1.59
C ASN A 231 4.33 12.39 2.62
N VAL A 232 4.62 12.65 3.90
CA VAL A 232 4.13 11.83 5.01
C VAL A 232 2.98 12.59 5.66
N VAL A 233 1.75 12.11 5.47
CA VAL A 233 0.54 12.74 6.00
C VAL A 233 0.11 11.98 7.25
N ILE A 234 0.03 12.69 8.38
CA ILE A 234 -0.49 12.16 9.64
C ILE A 234 -1.80 12.87 9.93
N THR A 235 -2.87 12.10 10.16
CA THR A 235 -4.22 12.63 10.43
C THR A 235 -4.72 12.14 11.78
N ASN A 236 -5.16 13.06 12.61
CA ASN A 236 -5.73 12.72 13.90
C ASN A 236 -7.23 12.44 13.78
N ASN A 237 -7.60 11.16 13.73
CA ASN A 237 -8.98 10.69 13.78
C ASN A 237 -9.28 9.96 15.12
N THR A 238 -8.54 10.30 16.18
CA THR A 238 -8.62 9.57 17.45
C THR A 238 -9.83 9.95 18.32
N GLY A 239 -10.53 11.02 18.00
CA GLY A 239 -11.65 11.56 18.79
C GLY A 239 -11.24 12.63 19.82
N ILE A 240 -9.96 12.80 20.10
CA ILE A 240 -9.41 13.75 21.07
C ILE A 240 -8.28 14.59 20.49
N THR A 241 -7.93 15.69 21.15
CA THR A 241 -6.73 16.46 20.83
C THR A 241 -5.50 15.77 21.41
N LEU A 242 -4.48 15.56 20.58
CA LEU A 242 -3.18 14.99 20.96
C LEU A 242 -2.12 16.09 21.10
N THR A 243 -1.18 15.93 22.04
CA THR A 243 -0.09 16.89 22.28
C THR A 243 1.30 16.25 22.30
N ASN A 244 1.35 14.92 22.22
CA ASN A 244 2.58 14.13 22.40
C ASN A 244 2.76 13.05 21.32
N ALA A 245 2.09 13.18 20.20
CA ALA A 245 2.32 12.30 19.05
C ALA A 245 3.72 12.58 18.46
N VAL A 246 4.51 11.53 18.27
CA VAL A 246 5.91 11.63 17.82
C VAL A 246 6.04 11.07 16.42
N PHE A 247 6.44 11.90 15.46
CA PHE A 247 6.78 11.50 14.10
C PHE A 247 8.22 11.03 13.99
N LYS A 248 8.47 9.92 13.30
CA LYS A 248 9.80 9.43 12.90
C LYS A 248 9.83 8.97 11.46
N ASP A 249 10.96 9.21 10.80
CA ASP A 249 11.31 8.66 9.49
C ASP A 249 12.78 8.24 9.51
N PRO A 250 13.07 7.01 9.96
CA PRO A 250 14.43 6.50 10.14
C PRO A 250 15.23 6.47 8.86
N ALA A 251 16.55 6.56 8.95
CA ALA A 251 17.44 6.42 7.82
C ALA A 251 17.29 5.04 7.16
N VAL A 252 17.31 5.02 5.83
CA VAL A 252 17.27 3.79 5.03
C VAL A 252 18.47 3.73 4.09
N ALA A 253 18.94 2.53 3.79
CA ALA A 253 20.07 2.32 2.89
C ALA A 253 19.78 2.87 1.48
N ASN A 254 20.77 3.43 0.84
CA ASN A 254 20.72 4.04 -0.50
C ASN A 254 19.84 5.30 -0.63
N LEU A 255 19.35 5.88 0.49
CA LEU A 255 18.61 7.14 0.49
C LEU A 255 19.18 8.05 1.59
N THR A 256 19.65 9.22 1.21
CA THR A 256 20.15 10.22 2.14
C THR A 256 19.15 11.37 2.23
N ALA A 257 18.52 11.54 3.39
CA ALA A 257 17.62 12.67 3.62
C ALA A 257 18.42 13.99 3.55
N THR A 258 17.85 15.00 2.89
CA THR A 258 18.48 16.30 2.67
C THR A 258 17.71 17.46 3.30
N SER A 259 16.40 17.30 3.49
CA SER A 259 15.58 18.29 4.20
C SER A 259 14.28 17.67 4.71
N VAL A 260 13.72 18.28 5.74
CA VAL A 260 12.36 18.02 6.23
C VAL A 260 11.66 19.38 6.44
N SER A 261 10.41 19.44 6.05
CA SER A 261 9.54 20.60 6.30
C SER A 261 8.15 20.11 6.72
N CYS A 262 7.36 21.00 7.32
CA CYS A 262 6.03 20.67 7.81
C CYS A 262 5.00 21.68 7.33
N THR A 263 3.80 21.18 6.99
CA THR A 263 2.58 21.97 6.81
C THR A 263 1.47 21.36 7.64
N ALA A 264 0.51 22.17 8.12
CA ALA A 264 -0.56 21.71 8.98
C ALA A 264 -1.93 22.23 8.50
N ALA A 265 -2.97 21.46 8.78
CA ALA A 265 -4.36 21.81 8.47
C ALA A 265 -5.30 21.35 9.60
N GLY A 266 -6.58 21.78 9.55
CA GLY A 266 -7.60 21.37 10.52
C GLY A 266 -7.28 21.76 11.97
N GLY A 267 -6.59 22.89 12.18
CA GLY A 267 -6.22 23.39 13.52
C GLY A 267 -5.00 22.71 14.13
N ALA A 268 -4.34 21.77 13.43
CA ALA A 268 -3.08 21.21 13.85
C ALA A 268 -1.95 22.25 13.75
N THR A 269 -0.89 22.07 14.55
CA THR A 269 0.26 22.98 14.55
C THR A 269 1.52 22.19 14.19
N CYS A 270 2.26 22.70 13.21
CA CYS A 270 3.58 22.15 12.89
C CYS A 270 4.56 22.31 14.06
N PRO A 271 5.42 21.31 14.28
CA PRO A 271 6.56 21.47 15.19
C PRO A 271 7.48 22.59 14.72
N THR A 272 8.15 23.25 15.67
CA THR A 272 9.19 24.21 15.35
C THR A 272 10.44 23.46 14.89
N LEU A 273 10.74 23.54 13.61
CA LEU A 273 12.00 23.04 13.05
C LEU A 273 13.09 24.12 13.23
N THR A 274 14.32 23.70 13.40
CA THR A 274 15.45 24.62 13.64
C THR A 274 15.85 25.43 12.40
N GLY A 275 15.44 24.94 11.21
CA GLY A 275 15.88 25.45 9.91
C GLY A 275 17.30 25.01 9.54
N ILE A 276 17.95 24.21 10.39
CA ILE A 276 19.23 23.57 10.11
C ILE A 276 18.96 22.12 9.70
N ALA A 277 19.08 21.83 8.40
CA ALA A 277 18.66 20.55 7.83
C ALA A 277 19.26 19.34 8.57
N ALA A 278 20.56 19.36 8.89
CA ALA A 278 21.22 18.25 9.58
C ALA A 278 20.63 17.97 10.98
N THR A 279 20.27 19.04 11.72
CA THR A 279 19.68 18.93 13.06
C THR A 279 18.25 18.37 12.97
N ASP A 280 17.44 18.91 12.06
CA ASP A 280 16.05 18.52 11.88
C ASP A 280 15.94 17.08 11.36
N ILE A 281 16.83 16.68 10.43
CA ILE A 281 16.92 15.30 9.93
C ILE A 281 17.36 14.35 11.06
N ALA A 282 18.36 14.70 11.85
CA ALA A 282 18.80 13.87 12.97
C ALA A 282 17.68 13.68 14.00
N ALA A 283 16.92 14.75 14.31
CA ALA A 283 15.75 14.65 15.17
C ALA A 283 14.70 13.70 14.58
N MET A 284 14.33 13.87 13.30
CA MET A 284 13.37 13.03 12.60
C MET A 284 13.79 11.55 12.59
N GLN A 285 15.05 11.27 12.29
CA GLN A 285 15.54 9.90 12.13
C GLN A 285 15.78 9.16 13.45
N VAL A 286 16.16 9.85 14.52
CA VAL A 286 16.64 9.23 15.77
C VAL A 286 15.67 9.44 16.93
N THR A 287 15.48 10.67 17.37
CA THR A 287 14.66 10.97 18.56
C THR A 287 13.17 11.05 18.26
N GLY A 288 12.83 11.48 17.07
CA GLY A 288 11.47 11.81 16.64
C GLY A 288 11.14 13.29 16.86
N ILE A 289 10.13 13.76 16.15
CA ILE A 289 9.63 15.13 16.16
C ILE A 289 8.23 15.12 16.79
N ILE A 290 8.05 15.87 17.90
CA ILE A 290 6.76 15.96 18.59
C ILE A 290 5.84 16.93 17.85
N ILE A 291 4.60 16.52 17.60
CA ILE A 291 3.52 17.37 17.06
C ILE A 291 2.89 18.10 18.25
N PRO A 292 3.01 19.46 18.36
CA PRO A 292 2.72 20.17 19.60
C PRO A 292 1.23 20.33 19.91
N SER A 293 0.39 20.45 18.87
CA SER A 293 -1.06 20.52 18.98
C SER A 293 -1.71 19.85 17.80
N PHE A 294 -2.51 18.83 18.07
CA PHE A 294 -3.05 17.95 17.06
C PHE A 294 -4.51 17.62 17.37
N PRO A 295 -5.44 18.57 17.09
CA PRO A 295 -6.85 18.38 17.35
C PRO A 295 -7.44 17.26 16.49
N ASN A 296 -8.55 16.68 16.94
CA ASN A 296 -9.28 15.69 16.17
C ASN A 296 -9.75 16.30 14.83
N GLY A 297 -9.57 15.57 13.74
CA GLY A 297 -9.79 16.03 12.36
C GLY A 297 -8.65 16.88 11.79
N GLY A 298 -7.64 17.24 12.60
CA GLY A 298 -6.45 17.93 12.13
C GLY A 298 -5.48 17.01 11.38
N SER A 299 -4.60 17.59 10.56
CA SER A 299 -3.52 16.87 9.87
C SER A 299 -2.23 17.66 9.85
N VAL A 300 -1.10 16.94 9.85
CA VAL A 300 0.22 17.47 9.56
C VAL A 300 0.83 16.68 8.40
N THR A 301 1.49 17.40 7.50
CA THR A 301 2.23 16.80 6.38
C THR A 301 3.70 17.14 6.52
N PHE A 302 4.52 16.12 6.74
CA PHE A 302 5.97 16.24 6.66
C PHE A 302 6.41 15.95 5.24
N ALA A 303 7.08 16.93 4.61
CA ALA A 303 7.72 16.76 3.32
C ALA A 303 9.21 16.45 3.54
N VAL A 304 9.61 15.21 3.29
CA VAL A 304 10.96 14.71 3.47
C VAL A 304 11.62 14.57 2.11
N THR A 305 12.62 15.42 1.83
CA THR A 305 13.41 15.31 0.59
C THR A 305 14.64 14.46 0.86
N GLY A 306 14.98 13.58 -0.08
CA GLY A 306 16.17 12.75 -0.03
C GLY A 306 16.79 12.56 -1.39
N THR A 307 18.06 12.13 -1.43
CA THR A 307 18.81 11.80 -2.64
C THR A 307 19.15 10.32 -2.62
N VAL A 308 18.83 9.62 -3.70
CA VAL A 308 19.22 8.22 -3.89
C VAL A 308 20.71 8.14 -4.15
N SER A 309 21.39 7.14 -3.59
CA SER A 309 22.82 6.90 -3.84
C SER A 309 23.08 6.73 -5.34
N ASN A 310 24.07 7.44 -5.88
CA ASN A 310 24.52 7.29 -7.27
C ASN A 310 25.19 5.94 -7.55
N THR A 311 25.55 5.19 -6.50
CA THR A 311 26.13 3.85 -6.58
C THR A 311 25.08 2.75 -6.37
N ALA A 312 23.81 3.11 -6.14
CA ALA A 312 22.72 2.14 -6.04
C ALA A 312 22.54 1.40 -7.38
N THR A 313 22.48 0.08 -7.33
CA THR A 313 22.38 -0.76 -8.54
C THR A 313 20.95 -0.85 -9.04
N THR A 314 20.79 -1.02 -10.35
CA THR A 314 19.48 -1.29 -10.98
C THR A 314 18.78 -2.46 -10.30
N GLY A 315 17.48 -2.31 -10.00
CA GLY A 315 16.68 -3.33 -9.34
C GLY A 315 16.76 -3.30 -7.82
N THR A 316 17.61 -2.46 -7.21
CA THR A 316 17.58 -2.23 -5.76
C THR A 316 16.24 -1.62 -5.38
N VAL A 317 15.54 -2.23 -4.41
CA VAL A 317 14.30 -1.66 -3.85
C VAL A 317 14.66 -0.87 -2.59
N ILE A 318 14.26 0.40 -2.55
CA ILE A 318 14.37 1.29 -1.39
C ILE A 318 12.99 1.36 -0.76
N THR A 319 12.80 0.75 0.40
CA THR A 319 11.57 0.86 1.18
C THR A 319 11.80 1.85 2.31
N ASN A 320 11.15 2.99 2.23
CA ASN A 320 11.24 4.04 3.24
C ASN A 320 9.99 4.06 4.12
N THR A 321 10.15 3.84 5.43
CA THR A 321 9.05 3.68 6.39
C THR A 321 9.07 4.80 7.41
N ALA A 322 7.95 5.52 7.50
CA ALA A 322 7.73 6.51 8.55
C ALA A 322 6.74 5.99 9.59
N SER A 323 6.77 6.54 10.79
CA SER A 323 5.89 6.16 11.89
C SER A 323 5.40 7.36 12.69
N VAL A 324 4.23 7.20 13.31
CA VAL A 324 3.74 8.06 14.37
C VAL A 324 3.54 7.23 15.64
N THR A 325 4.12 7.69 16.74
CA THR A 325 4.08 6.98 18.04
C THR A 325 3.27 7.79 19.04
N LEU A 326 2.43 7.10 19.81
CA LEU A 326 1.65 7.64 20.94
C LEU A 326 1.66 6.62 22.07
N ASN A 327 1.98 7.03 23.28
CA ASN A 327 1.97 6.16 24.48
C ASN A 327 2.75 4.83 24.30
N GLY A 328 3.86 4.87 23.56
CA GLY A 328 4.69 3.69 23.30
C GLY A 328 4.19 2.75 22.20
N GLN A 329 3.01 3.00 21.63
CA GLN A 329 2.46 2.28 20.49
C GLN A 329 2.70 3.08 19.19
N SER A 330 2.88 2.40 18.06
CA SER A 330 3.21 3.04 16.79
C SER A 330 2.30 2.57 15.66
N ASN A 331 1.93 3.52 14.79
CA ASN A 331 1.38 3.26 13.46
C ASN A 331 2.43 3.67 12.40
N SER A 332 2.50 2.98 11.28
CA SER A 332 3.51 3.21 10.25
C SER A 332 2.95 3.14 8.83
N ALA A 333 3.63 3.83 7.92
CA ALA A 333 3.39 3.76 6.48
C ALA A 333 4.72 3.72 5.73
N SER A 334 4.75 2.96 4.65
CA SER A 334 5.93 2.77 3.81
C SER A 334 5.65 3.15 2.37
N ASP A 335 6.69 3.62 1.69
CA ASP A 335 6.74 3.77 0.25
C ASP A 335 7.96 3.02 -0.30
N SER A 336 7.87 2.48 -1.52
CA SER A 336 8.91 1.64 -2.08
C SER A 336 9.18 1.98 -3.55
N ASP A 337 10.46 2.30 -3.83
CA ASP A 337 10.94 2.63 -5.16
C ASP A 337 11.97 1.62 -5.65
N THR A 338 11.85 1.22 -6.90
CA THR A 338 12.88 0.41 -7.56
C THR A 338 13.88 1.32 -8.25
N VAL A 339 15.16 1.20 -7.87
CA VAL A 339 16.24 2.00 -8.46
C VAL A 339 16.48 1.57 -9.90
N GLN A 340 16.54 2.56 -10.80
CA GLN A 340 17.02 2.42 -12.15
C GLN A 340 18.43 3.01 -12.23
N GLY A 341 19.41 2.19 -12.59
CA GLY A 341 20.78 2.64 -12.81
C GLY A 341 20.91 3.44 -14.09
N LEU A 342 22.01 4.17 -14.21
CA LEU A 342 22.37 4.89 -15.42
C LEU A 342 23.36 4.08 -16.27
N PRO A 343 23.27 4.06 -17.62
CA PRO A 343 24.33 3.54 -18.48
C PRO A 343 25.57 4.45 -18.41
N SER A 344 26.74 3.85 -18.52
CA SER A 344 28.03 4.57 -18.63
C SER A 344 28.83 3.95 -19.77
N LEU A 345 28.77 4.60 -20.94
CA LEU A 345 29.38 4.07 -22.15
C LEU A 345 30.80 4.57 -22.32
N THR A 346 31.72 3.66 -22.65
CA THR A 346 33.08 3.97 -23.06
C THR A 346 33.33 3.42 -24.47
N PHE A 347 34.11 4.18 -25.28
CA PHE A 347 34.46 3.86 -26.67
C PHE A 347 35.95 3.70 -26.78
N LEU A 348 36.38 2.58 -27.34
CA LEU A 348 37.79 2.35 -27.66
C LEU A 348 37.90 2.02 -29.15
N LYS A 349 38.58 2.88 -29.91
CA LYS A 349 38.89 2.65 -31.34
C LYS A 349 40.35 2.23 -31.42
N THR A 350 40.60 1.08 -32.02
CA THR A 350 41.95 0.58 -32.31
C THR A 350 42.12 0.37 -33.81
N VAL A 351 43.36 0.39 -34.25
CA VAL A 351 43.74 0.30 -35.67
C VAL A 351 44.87 -0.71 -35.82
N SER A 352 44.79 -1.54 -36.88
CA SER A 352 45.86 -2.47 -37.22
C SER A 352 45.96 -2.64 -38.73
N PRO A 353 47.15 -2.56 -39.34
CA PRO A 353 47.35 -2.94 -40.70
C PRO A 353 47.15 -4.45 -40.88
N THR A 354 46.43 -4.88 -41.91
CA THR A 354 46.15 -6.29 -42.21
C THR A 354 46.97 -6.79 -43.41
N SER A 355 47.27 -5.90 -44.37
CA SER A 355 48.15 -6.19 -45.48
C SER A 355 48.74 -4.90 -46.04
N ASP A 356 49.88 -4.98 -46.72
CA ASP A 356 50.47 -3.88 -47.51
C ASP A 356 51.03 -4.40 -48.84
N PRO A 357 51.26 -3.51 -49.84
CA PRO A 357 51.72 -3.92 -51.17
C PRO A 357 53.10 -4.56 -51.22
N TYR A 358 53.97 -4.39 -50.19
CA TYR A 358 55.33 -4.90 -50.17
C TYR A 358 55.49 -6.15 -49.32
N ASN A 359 54.90 -6.14 -48.14
CA ASN A 359 55.05 -7.23 -47.16
C ASN A 359 53.87 -8.22 -47.15
N GLY A 360 52.83 -7.94 -47.92
CA GLY A 360 51.59 -8.69 -47.86
C GLY A 360 51.01 -8.69 -46.43
N THR A 361 50.67 -9.83 -45.91
CA THR A 361 50.15 -10.02 -44.53
C THR A 361 51.25 -10.22 -43.51
N SER A 362 52.53 -10.29 -43.92
CA SER A 362 53.66 -10.54 -43.00
C SER A 362 54.29 -9.25 -42.52
N ASN A 363 53.95 -8.79 -41.31
CA ASN A 363 54.39 -7.54 -40.69
C ASN A 363 54.04 -6.30 -41.54
N PRO A 364 52.78 -6.11 -41.95
CA PRO A 364 52.31 -5.05 -42.79
C PRO A 364 52.57 -3.65 -42.19
N LYS A 365 52.80 -2.67 -43.07
CA LYS A 365 53.06 -1.28 -42.67
C LYS A 365 51.95 -0.36 -43.17
N ASN A 366 51.78 0.79 -42.47
CA ASN A 366 50.79 1.82 -42.82
C ASN A 366 51.36 2.70 -44.00
N ILE A 367 51.34 2.16 -45.17
CA ILE A 367 51.84 2.83 -46.41
C ILE A 367 50.72 2.92 -47.45
N PRO A 368 50.81 3.78 -48.49
CA PRO A 368 49.83 3.80 -49.56
C PRO A 368 49.56 2.41 -50.13
N GLY A 369 48.29 2.09 -50.31
CA GLY A 369 47.81 0.78 -50.72
C GLY A 369 47.61 -0.23 -49.60
N ALA A 370 48.04 0.05 -48.36
CA ALA A 370 47.82 -0.84 -47.24
C ALA A 370 46.37 -0.91 -46.83
N GLU A 371 45.93 -2.12 -46.42
CA GLU A 371 44.62 -2.36 -45.84
C GLU A 371 44.72 -2.26 -44.33
N ILE A 372 43.81 -1.47 -43.76
CA ILE A 372 43.78 -1.15 -42.32
C ILE A 372 42.44 -1.60 -41.74
N LEU A 373 42.49 -2.41 -40.71
CA LEU A 373 41.28 -2.80 -39.93
C LEU A 373 41.11 -1.87 -38.73
N TYR A 374 39.95 -1.23 -38.67
CA TYR A 374 39.49 -0.53 -37.49
C TYR A 374 38.63 -1.46 -36.64
N ASN A 375 38.83 -1.44 -35.35
CA ASN A 375 38.00 -2.11 -34.37
C ASN A 375 37.49 -1.06 -33.34
N LEU A 376 36.18 -0.93 -33.25
CA LEU A 376 35.50 -0.05 -32.33
C LEU A 376 34.83 -0.91 -31.25
N ARG A 377 35.31 -0.83 -30.03
CA ARG A 377 34.72 -1.48 -28.89
C ARG A 377 33.88 -0.51 -28.06
N VAL A 378 32.62 -0.87 -27.80
CA VAL A 378 31.69 -0.12 -26.95
C VAL A 378 31.40 -0.94 -25.72
N THR A 379 31.66 -0.37 -24.56
CA THR A 379 31.47 -1.04 -23.25
C THR A 379 30.52 -0.23 -22.42
N ASN A 380 29.54 -0.89 -21.76
CA ASN A 380 28.70 -0.27 -20.74
C ASN A 380 29.20 -0.67 -19.36
N SER A 381 29.84 0.25 -18.64
CA SER A 381 30.29 0.06 -17.26
C SER A 381 29.25 0.53 -16.23
N GLY A 382 28.18 1.19 -16.65
CA GLY A 382 27.09 1.63 -15.80
C GLY A 382 26.11 0.50 -15.51
N SER A 383 25.42 0.55 -14.36
CA SER A 383 24.42 -0.44 -13.97
C SER A 383 23.11 -0.35 -14.75
N GLY A 384 22.86 0.77 -15.41
CA GLY A 384 21.68 0.96 -16.27
C GLY A 384 21.83 0.36 -17.65
N ILE A 385 20.70 -0.05 -18.23
CA ILE A 385 20.61 -0.45 -19.64
C ILE A 385 20.60 0.81 -20.53
N VAL A 386 21.06 0.67 -21.78
CA VAL A 386 20.75 1.68 -22.81
C VAL A 386 19.37 1.35 -23.37
N ASP A 387 18.53 2.35 -23.50
CA ASP A 387 17.17 2.20 -24.04
C ASP A 387 17.17 1.55 -25.42
N SER A 388 16.11 0.78 -25.69
CA SER A 388 16.00 0.03 -26.94
C SER A 388 16.14 0.92 -28.17
N ASN A 389 17.04 0.52 -29.08
CA ASN A 389 17.31 1.18 -30.36
C ASN A 389 17.77 2.66 -30.25
N LYS A 390 18.33 3.04 -29.08
CA LYS A 390 18.85 4.41 -28.88
C LYS A 390 20.37 4.53 -29.06
N LEU A 391 21.08 3.42 -29.21
CA LEU A 391 22.52 3.43 -29.45
C LEU A 391 22.81 3.68 -30.93
N ILE A 392 23.33 4.85 -31.24
CA ILE A 392 23.74 5.25 -32.60
C ILE A 392 25.21 5.65 -32.52
N ILE A 393 26.01 5.09 -33.40
CA ILE A 393 27.45 5.36 -33.53
C ILE A 393 27.70 5.96 -34.90
N THR A 394 28.38 7.08 -34.93
CA THR A 394 28.90 7.66 -36.19
C THR A 394 30.41 7.64 -36.18
N ASP A 395 31.02 7.19 -37.25
CA ASP A 395 32.48 7.11 -37.38
C ASP A 395 32.97 7.72 -38.70
N PRO A 396 33.78 8.80 -38.64
CA PRO A 396 34.34 9.41 -39.84
C PRO A 396 35.39 8.52 -40.46
N ILE A 397 35.32 8.35 -41.82
CA ILE A 397 36.36 7.69 -42.58
C ILE A 397 37.50 8.69 -42.80
N PRO A 398 38.78 8.34 -42.45
CA PRO A 398 39.89 9.25 -42.61
C PRO A 398 40.09 9.75 -44.08
N ALA A 399 40.39 11.03 -44.26
CA ALA A 399 40.39 11.71 -45.59
C ALA A 399 41.32 11.05 -46.63
N ASN A 400 42.42 10.44 -46.18
CA ASN A 400 43.40 9.79 -47.09
C ASN A 400 43.16 8.27 -47.18
N THR A 401 41.91 7.83 -46.98
CA THR A 401 41.52 6.41 -47.08
C THR A 401 40.27 6.26 -47.93
N GLU A 402 40.00 5.04 -48.34
CA GLU A 402 38.76 4.63 -49.00
C GLU A 402 38.17 3.45 -48.23
N LEU A 403 36.84 3.46 -48.01
CA LEU A 403 36.14 2.42 -47.28
C LEU A 403 36.03 1.16 -48.13
N TYR A 404 36.39 -0.01 -47.55
CA TYR A 404 36.04 -1.29 -48.15
C TYR A 404 34.56 -1.58 -47.92
N VAL A 405 33.83 -1.82 -49.03
CA VAL A 405 32.37 -1.99 -48.99
C VAL A 405 31.92 -3.39 -49.45
N GLY A 406 32.86 -4.32 -49.57
CA GLY A 406 32.59 -5.75 -49.78
C GLY A 406 32.38 -6.49 -48.47
N ASP A 407 32.24 -7.80 -48.53
CA ASP A 407 32.08 -8.67 -47.34
C ASP A 407 33.40 -8.72 -46.57
N LEU A 408 33.37 -8.25 -45.33
CA LEU A 408 34.51 -8.29 -44.41
C LEU A 408 34.63 -9.62 -43.66
N GLY A 409 33.51 -10.33 -43.50
CA GLY A 409 33.41 -11.65 -42.89
C GLY A 409 32.97 -12.74 -43.88
N ALA A 410 31.93 -13.48 -43.52
CA ALA A 410 31.32 -14.47 -44.43
C ALA A 410 30.62 -13.79 -45.61
N VAL A 411 30.37 -14.55 -46.67
CA VAL A 411 29.61 -14.06 -47.84
C VAL A 411 28.25 -13.51 -47.39
N GLY A 412 27.94 -12.27 -47.77
CA GLY A 412 26.73 -11.54 -47.39
C GLY A 412 26.83 -10.80 -46.06
N SER A 413 28.01 -10.80 -45.39
CA SER A 413 28.18 -10.08 -44.10
C SER A 413 28.23 -8.57 -44.25
N GLY A 414 28.49 -8.07 -45.49
CA GLY A 414 28.72 -6.64 -45.75
C GLY A 414 30.03 -6.09 -45.16
N PRO A 415 30.20 -4.77 -45.20
CA PRO A 415 31.45 -4.11 -44.85
C PRO A 415 31.69 -3.97 -43.35
N ILE A 416 30.70 -4.30 -42.50
CA ILE A 416 30.78 -4.16 -41.05
C ILE A 416 30.61 -5.53 -40.38
N VAL A 417 31.56 -5.93 -39.53
CA VAL A 417 31.45 -7.14 -38.72
C VAL A 417 31.11 -6.72 -37.32
N PHE A 418 29.97 -7.22 -36.80
CA PHE A 418 29.55 -7.09 -35.42
C PHE A 418 29.95 -8.33 -34.61
N MET A 419 30.53 -8.13 -33.45
CA MET A 419 30.95 -9.20 -32.56
C MET A 419 30.43 -8.93 -31.16
N GLN A 420 29.70 -9.91 -30.59
CA GLN A 420 29.30 -9.86 -29.19
C GLN A 420 30.53 -10.02 -28.28
N GLY A 421 30.50 -9.25 -27.20
CA GLY A 421 31.45 -9.44 -26.11
C GLY A 421 31.13 -10.63 -25.20
N THR A 422 32.04 -10.91 -24.32
CA THR A 422 31.84 -11.76 -23.15
C THR A 422 32.28 -10.95 -21.94
N PRO A 423 31.33 -10.43 -21.15
CA PRO A 423 29.86 -10.59 -21.21
C PRO A 423 29.17 -9.93 -22.44
N THR A 424 28.00 -10.49 -22.78
CA THR A 424 27.22 -10.06 -23.96
C THR A 424 26.58 -8.70 -23.77
N SER A 425 26.57 -7.89 -24.85
CA SER A 425 25.86 -6.61 -24.89
C SER A 425 24.33 -6.75 -25.01
N ASN A 426 23.82 -7.91 -25.44
CA ASN A 426 22.41 -8.19 -25.80
C ASN A 426 21.90 -7.40 -27.03
N LEU A 427 22.79 -6.74 -27.77
CA LEU A 427 22.42 -6.07 -29.00
C LEU A 427 22.50 -7.02 -30.20
N THR A 428 21.77 -6.70 -31.28
CA THR A 428 21.84 -7.37 -32.57
C THR A 428 22.29 -6.38 -33.61
N PHE A 429 22.85 -6.88 -34.72
CA PHE A 429 23.25 -6.06 -35.85
C PHE A 429 22.93 -6.83 -37.12
N THR A 430 22.25 -6.19 -38.04
CA THR A 430 21.84 -6.76 -39.33
C THR A 430 22.38 -5.92 -40.47
N TYR A 431 22.84 -6.58 -41.52
CA TYR A 431 23.18 -5.98 -42.80
C TYR A 431 22.37 -6.65 -43.90
N THR A 432 21.84 -5.88 -44.84
CA THR A 432 21.05 -6.41 -45.95
C THR A 432 21.68 -6.07 -47.28
N SER A 433 22.05 -4.81 -47.52
CA SER A 433 22.72 -4.35 -48.73
C SER A 433 23.25 -2.93 -48.58
N LEU A 434 24.18 -2.50 -49.44
CA LEU A 434 24.75 -1.15 -49.41
C LEU A 434 23.72 -0.03 -49.62
N GLY A 435 22.58 -0.32 -50.24
CA GLY A 435 21.49 0.64 -50.47
C GLY A 435 20.30 0.48 -49.53
N SER A 436 20.37 -0.42 -48.53
CA SER A 436 19.30 -0.60 -47.57
C SER A 436 19.15 0.63 -46.67
N THR A 437 17.91 0.97 -46.36
CA THR A 437 17.57 2.03 -45.37
C THR A 437 16.90 1.45 -44.13
N THR A 438 16.87 0.12 -44.05
CA THR A 438 16.15 -0.61 -42.97
C THR A 438 17.07 -1.52 -42.17
N ASP A 439 18.32 -1.70 -42.56
CA ASP A 439 19.33 -2.41 -41.80
C ASP A 439 20.06 -1.48 -40.81
N ASP A 440 21.16 -1.96 -40.22
CA ASP A 440 21.80 -1.28 -39.09
C ASP A 440 23.06 -0.49 -39.52
N VAL A 441 23.31 -0.30 -40.86
CA VAL A 441 24.41 0.50 -41.38
C VAL A 441 23.95 1.45 -42.46
N ASP A 442 24.37 2.68 -42.34
CA ASP A 442 24.14 3.74 -43.34
C ASP A 442 25.45 4.44 -43.71
N PHE A 443 25.49 5.00 -44.90
CA PHE A 443 26.64 5.69 -45.43
C PHE A 443 26.31 7.14 -45.80
N SER A 444 27.28 8.03 -45.61
CA SER A 444 27.19 9.43 -46.01
C SER A 444 28.43 9.85 -46.80
N ASN A 445 28.23 10.69 -47.81
CA ASN A 445 29.29 11.37 -48.58
C ASN A 445 29.31 12.89 -48.36
N ASN A 446 28.47 13.40 -47.44
CA ASN A 446 28.29 14.82 -47.14
C ASN A 446 28.37 15.17 -45.66
N GLY A 447 29.19 14.41 -44.91
CA GLY A 447 29.45 14.66 -43.50
C GLY A 447 28.26 14.37 -42.58
N GLY A 448 27.34 13.47 -42.97
CA GLY A 448 26.18 13.09 -42.18
C GLY A 448 24.96 13.98 -42.40
N ALA A 449 24.99 14.90 -43.33
CA ALA A 449 23.82 15.70 -43.67
C ALA A 449 22.68 14.82 -44.23
N THR A 450 23.05 13.78 -45.00
CA THR A 450 22.12 12.71 -45.44
C THR A 450 22.78 11.35 -45.28
N TRP A 451 21.94 10.30 -45.11
CA TRP A 451 22.35 8.91 -44.90
C TRP A 451 21.79 7.97 -45.98
N THR A 452 21.69 8.48 -47.19
CA THR A 452 21.12 7.76 -48.34
C THR A 452 22.17 7.50 -49.45
N TYR A 453 23.44 7.70 -49.13
CA TYR A 453 24.50 7.40 -50.08
C TYR A 453 24.66 5.89 -50.27
N VAL A 454 24.72 5.42 -51.51
CA VAL A 454 24.93 4.02 -51.85
C VAL A 454 26.37 3.86 -52.35
N PRO A 455 27.26 3.22 -51.53
CA PRO A 455 28.66 3.02 -51.92
C PRO A 455 28.84 2.08 -53.10
N THR A 456 29.96 2.22 -53.82
CA THR A 456 30.33 1.35 -54.93
C THR A 456 31.52 0.45 -54.58
N ALA A 457 31.38 -0.85 -54.84
CA ALA A 457 32.41 -1.86 -54.51
C ALA A 457 33.63 -1.80 -55.42
N PRO A 458 34.82 -2.33 -55.03
CA PRO A 458 35.10 -2.88 -53.67
C PRO A 458 35.56 -1.82 -52.66
N TYR A 459 36.05 -0.66 -53.08
CA TYR A 459 36.50 0.45 -52.26
C TYR A 459 35.85 1.74 -52.72
N ASP A 460 35.30 2.53 -51.82
CA ASP A 460 34.64 3.80 -52.12
C ASP A 460 35.32 4.96 -51.38
N SER A 461 35.90 5.89 -52.13
CA SER A 461 36.58 7.07 -51.63
C SER A 461 35.63 8.23 -51.29
N ASN A 462 34.37 8.15 -51.67
CA ASN A 462 33.36 9.20 -51.42
C ASN A 462 32.68 9.02 -50.10
N VAL A 463 32.69 7.83 -49.51
CA VAL A 463 32.17 7.62 -48.13
C VAL A 463 33.05 8.36 -47.15
N ASN A 464 32.52 9.37 -46.49
CA ASN A 464 33.23 10.14 -45.49
C ASN A 464 32.73 9.92 -44.04
N LEU A 465 31.55 9.26 -43.89
CA LEU A 465 31.00 8.94 -42.59
C LEU A 465 30.13 7.66 -42.67
N ILE A 466 30.26 6.80 -41.70
CA ILE A 466 29.37 5.63 -41.47
C ILE A 466 28.51 5.87 -40.24
N ARG A 467 27.28 5.37 -40.26
CA ARG A 467 26.39 5.33 -39.13
C ARG A 467 26.00 3.87 -38.82
N LEU A 468 26.19 3.47 -37.59
CA LEU A 468 25.96 2.12 -37.09
C LEU A 468 24.92 2.18 -35.98
N ASN A 469 23.86 1.40 -36.10
CA ASN A 469 22.69 1.48 -35.23
C ASN A 469 22.28 0.07 -34.75
N PRO A 470 23.10 -0.60 -33.90
CA PRO A 470 22.75 -1.89 -33.33
C PRO A 470 21.39 -1.84 -32.63
N LYS A 471 20.57 -2.89 -32.75
CA LYS A 471 19.20 -2.96 -32.23
C LYS A 471 19.13 -3.68 -30.91
N GLY A 472 18.10 -3.33 -30.18
CA GLY A 472 17.84 -3.86 -28.83
C GLY A 472 18.27 -2.89 -27.72
N SER A 473 18.24 -3.35 -26.48
CA SER A 473 18.69 -2.64 -25.29
C SER A 473 20.06 -3.17 -24.88
N MET A 474 21.08 -2.31 -24.81
CA MET A 474 22.40 -2.72 -24.34
C MET A 474 22.34 -3.02 -22.84
N ALA A 475 22.80 -4.21 -22.45
CA ALA A 475 22.83 -4.63 -21.05
C ALA A 475 23.64 -3.67 -20.19
N GLY A 476 23.17 -3.49 -18.92
CA GLY A 476 23.93 -2.80 -17.88
C GLY A 476 24.94 -3.73 -17.21
N SER A 477 25.95 -3.14 -16.59
CA SER A 477 26.95 -3.87 -15.81
C SER A 477 26.36 -4.37 -14.49
N THR A 478 26.55 -5.66 -14.20
CA THR A 478 26.14 -6.30 -12.94
C THR A 478 27.28 -7.15 -12.39
N ALA A 479 27.16 -7.62 -11.16
CA ALA A 479 28.16 -8.55 -10.58
C ALA A 479 28.32 -9.85 -11.40
N LEU A 480 27.23 -10.32 -12.03
CA LEU A 480 27.22 -11.55 -12.84
C LEU A 480 27.55 -11.28 -14.32
N ASN A 481 27.39 -10.04 -14.78
CA ASN A 481 27.60 -9.62 -16.16
C ASN A 481 28.42 -8.30 -16.17
N PRO A 482 29.69 -8.31 -15.72
CA PRO A 482 30.46 -7.08 -15.55
C PRO A 482 30.90 -6.51 -16.90
N ASN A 483 30.64 -5.21 -17.09
CA ASN A 483 31.08 -4.44 -18.26
C ASN A 483 30.74 -5.10 -19.60
N PRO A 484 29.44 -5.37 -19.90
CA PRO A 484 29.03 -5.93 -21.20
C PRO A 484 29.51 -5.03 -22.32
N TYR A 485 29.93 -5.65 -23.44
CA TYR A 485 30.47 -4.93 -24.57
C TYR A 485 30.14 -5.61 -25.90
N PHE A 486 30.38 -4.89 -26.99
CA PHE A 486 30.43 -5.43 -28.35
C PHE A 486 31.55 -4.72 -29.13
N GLU A 487 31.90 -5.30 -30.27
CA GLU A 487 32.87 -4.76 -31.18
C GLU A 487 32.27 -4.63 -32.58
N LEU A 488 32.65 -3.55 -33.28
CA LEU A 488 32.35 -3.32 -34.68
C LEU A 488 33.66 -3.19 -35.43
N ARG A 489 33.80 -3.87 -36.54
CA ARG A 489 35.01 -3.84 -37.37
C ARG A 489 34.68 -3.40 -38.78
N PHE A 490 35.50 -2.56 -39.33
CA PHE A 490 35.47 -2.17 -40.74
C PHE A 490 36.89 -1.97 -41.27
N ARG A 491 37.04 -2.06 -42.55
CA ARG A 491 38.34 -1.96 -43.23
C ARG A 491 38.40 -0.76 -44.17
N VAL A 492 39.55 -0.11 -44.20
CA VAL A 492 39.86 0.94 -45.16
C VAL A 492 41.17 0.61 -45.90
N ARG A 493 41.39 1.23 -47.07
CA ARG A 493 42.66 1.21 -47.79
C ARG A 493 43.25 2.60 -47.80
N ILE A 494 44.57 2.73 -47.52
CA ILE A 494 45.29 4.01 -47.60
C ILE A 494 45.47 4.37 -49.08
N LYS A 495 45.15 5.64 -49.43
CA LYS A 495 45.36 6.19 -50.80
C LYS A 495 46.84 6.45 -51.08
#